data_4e40759c3a0de8264952129dcb487c88
#
_entry.id   4e40759c3a0de8264952129dcb487c88
#
_cell.length_a   1.000
_cell.length_b   1.000
_cell.length_c   1.000
_cell.angle_alpha   90.00
_cell.angle_beta   90.00
_cell.angle_gamma   90.00
#
_symmetry.space_group_name_H-M   'P 1'
#
loop_
_entity.id
_entity.type
_entity.pdbx_description
1 polymer ?
#
loop_
_entity_poly.entity_id
_entity_poly.type
_entity_poly.pdbx_seq_one_letter_code
_entity_poly.pdbx_strand_id
1 'polypeptide(L)'
;MKGEYQKKYCKNESIKVVKKEKTKKEWFRMSYTYDKDLEFLGECTDEQLKNLAEVLIYDKDGETRFTESITNSNEYKRYGTKYSKYWEVIAGELQEFGGNSFVNLFRGNGVKYDEILSDVLDKIKVSYNKSSHIINKEDALIEKIFSDMLKDMPESKRMELVKDMDLKVTGLGNQAIMAAIQAGLRAGGFLSYQITVIVANYIARLLLGRGLTLATNAALTRGLSILIGPIGWAVTGIWTAFDIAGPAMRVTLPACVIVACLRKTIIYQKSGFTVR
;
A
#
# COMPACT_ATOMS: atom_id res chain seq x y z
N MET A 1 -55.69 35.59 -21.66
CA MET A 1 -55.24 34.23 -21.45
C MET A 1 -53.95 33.94 -22.14
N LYS A 2 -52.90 34.75 -21.95
CA LYS A 2 -51.52 34.48 -22.49
C LYS A 2 -50.38 34.66 -21.47
N GLY A 3 -50.73 34.87 -20.20
CA GLY A 3 -49.74 35.16 -19.14
C GLY A 3 -49.38 34.01 -18.20
N GLU A 4 -50.16 32.94 -18.13
CA GLU A 4 -49.94 31.85 -17.17
C GLU A 4 -49.12 30.69 -17.69
N TYR A 5 -49.03 30.51 -18.99
CA TYR A 5 -48.23 29.40 -19.58
C TYR A 5 -46.71 29.62 -19.55
N GLN A 6 -46.24 30.85 -19.53
CA GLN A 6 -44.81 31.13 -19.50
C GLN A 6 -44.14 30.92 -18.12
N LYS A 7 -44.89 31.10 -17.02
CA LYS A 7 -44.33 30.91 -15.67
C LYS A 7 -44.08 29.44 -15.27
N LYS A 8 -44.76 28.50 -15.96
CA LYS A 8 -44.60 27.05 -15.66
C LYS A 8 -43.37 26.41 -16.32
N TYR A 9 -42.91 26.96 -17.45
CA TYR A 9 -41.75 26.45 -18.15
C TYR A 9 -40.43 26.96 -17.56
N CYS A 10 -40.36 28.18 -17.08
CA CYS A 10 -39.14 28.70 -16.43
C CYS A 10 -38.82 28.04 -15.08
N LYS A 11 -39.85 27.55 -14.35
CA LYS A 11 -39.61 26.83 -13.08
C LYS A 11 -39.05 25.44 -13.27
N ASN A 12 -39.36 24.77 -14.38
CA ASN A 12 -38.87 23.41 -14.64
C ASN A 12 -37.42 23.36 -15.18
N GLU A 13 -36.97 24.38 -15.92
CA GLU A 13 -35.58 24.45 -16.37
C GLU A 13 -34.63 24.79 -15.22
N SER A 14 -35.01 25.72 -14.33
CA SER A 14 -34.20 26.06 -13.15
C SER A 14 -34.06 24.88 -12.20
N ILE A 15 -35.09 24.04 -12.05
CA ILE A 15 -35.04 22.84 -11.22
C ILE A 15 -34.19 21.74 -11.88
N LYS A 16 -34.19 21.60 -13.21
CA LYS A 16 -33.33 20.66 -13.94
C LYS A 16 -31.89 21.09 -13.94
N VAL A 17 -31.55 22.36 -14.03
CA VAL A 17 -30.21 22.89 -13.96
C VAL A 17 -29.63 22.74 -12.55
N VAL A 18 -30.41 23.06 -11.52
CA VAL A 18 -30.01 22.90 -10.11
C VAL A 18 -29.81 21.41 -9.74
N LYS A 19 -30.67 20.50 -10.26
CA LYS A 19 -30.46 19.05 -10.08
C LYS A 19 -29.26 18.52 -10.87
N LYS A 20 -28.98 19.05 -12.06
CA LYS A 20 -27.77 18.68 -12.83
C LYS A 20 -26.46 19.19 -12.20
N GLU A 21 -26.46 20.37 -11.61
CA GLU A 21 -25.30 20.87 -10.89
C GLU A 21 -25.05 20.15 -9.55
N LYS A 22 -26.12 19.79 -8.82
CA LYS A 22 -25.96 18.95 -7.60
C LYS A 22 -25.39 17.57 -7.94
N THR A 23 -25.83 16.91 -9.01
CA THR A 23 -25.30 15.61 -9.42
C THR A 23 -23.86 15.68 -9.93
N LYS A 24 -23.41 16.77 -10.55
CA LYS A 24 -22.00 16.94 -10.96
C LYS A 24 -21.06 17.20 -9.77
N LYS A 25 -21.51 17.84 -8.68
CA LYS A 25 -20.71 18.04 -7.46
C LYS A 25 -20.70 16.82 -6.53
N GLU A 26 -21.66 15.91 -6.64
CA GLU A 26 -21.68 14.68 -5.85
C GLU A 26 -20.79 13.56 -6.42
N TRP A 27 -20.37 13.62 -7.68
CA TRP A 27 -19.52 12.61 -8.33
C TRP A 27 -18.03 12.70 -7.94
N PHE A 28 -17.63 13.69 -7.16
CA PHE A 28 -16.26 13.89 -6.67
C PHE A 28 -16.12 13.75 -5.15
N ARG A 29 -17.03 13.06 -4.50
CA ARG A 29 -16.79 12.61 -3.14
C ARG A 29 -16.14 11.24 -3.21
N MET A 30 -14.82 11.21 -3.05
CA MET A 30 -14.11 10.00 -2.63
C MET A 30 -14.79 9.51 -1.37
N SER A 31 -15.59 8.46 -1.47
CA SER A 31 -16.21 7.91 -0.29
C SER A 31 -15.45 6.67 0.12
N TYR A 32 -14.61 6.84 1.13
CA TYR A 32 -14.09 5.70 1.86
C TYR A 32 -15.26 4.78 2.24
N THR A 33 -15.20 3.55 1.75
CA THR A 33 -16.12 2.51 2.20
C THR A 33 -15.52 1.86 3.42
N TYR A 34 -16.19 1.99 4.59
CA TYR A 34 -15.69 1.42 5.84
C TYR A 34 -15.11 0.01 5.63
N ASP A 35 -13.90 -0.19 6.11
CA ASP A 35 -13.16 -1.43 5.96
C ASP A 35 -12.40 -1.72 7.26
N LYS A 36 -12.79 -2.81 7.96
CA LYS A 36 -12.15 -3.24 9.21
C LYS A 36 -10.66 -3.48 9.07
N ASP A 37 -10.23 -3.84 7.85
CA ASP A 37 -8.84 -4.15 7.56
C ASP A 37 -8.00 -2.90 7.25
N LEU A 38 -8.63 -1.72 7.10
CA LEU A 38 -7.95 -0.42 6.93
C LEU A 38 -8.16 0.53 8.10
N GLU A 39 -9.05 0.22 9.06
CA GLU A 39 -9.39 1.10 10.18
C GLU A 39 -8.17 1.50 11.02
N PHE A 40 -7.19 0.60 11.17
CA PHE A 40 -5.95 0.87 11.90
C PHE A 40 -5.12 2.02 11.33
N LEU A 41 -5.35 2.42 10.07
CA LEU A 41 -4.67 3.59 9.47
C LEU A 41 -4.99 4.88 10.22
N GLY A 42 -6.14 4.94 10.89
CA GLY A 42 -6.49 6.06 11.79
C GLY A 42 -5.58 6.19 13.02
N GLU A 43 -4.80 5.17 13.36
CA GLU A 43 -3.83 5.19 14.44
C GLU A 43 -2.41 5.57 13.96
N CYS A 44 -2.20 5.64 12.64
CA CYS A 44 -0.91 5.95 12.06
C CYS A 44 -0.57 7.44 12.17
N THR A 45 0.72 7.75 12.34
CA THR A 45 1.23 9.12 12.31
C THR A 45 1.27 9.69 10.89
N ASP A 46 1.43 11.01 10.76
CA ASP A 46 1.60 11.68 9.47
C ASP A 46 2.80 11.11 8.68
N GLU A 47 3.91 10.83 9.35
CA GLU A 47 5.12 10.28 8.73
C GLU A 47 4.91 8.85 8.22
N GLN A 48 4.15 8.04 8.96
CA GLN A 48 3.80 6.70 8.55
C GLN A 48 2.88 6.71 7.33
N LEU A 49 1.80 7.49 7.37
CA LEU A 49 0.83 7.59 6.27
C LEU A 49 1.40 8.27 5.02
N LYS A 50 2.42 9.12 5.17
CA LYS A 50 3.11 9.75 4.05
C LYS A 50 3.54 8.75 3.00
N ASN A 51 4.12 7.63 3.40
CA ASN A 51 4.60 6.63 2.45
C ASN A 51 3.46 6.01 1.62
N LEU A 52 2.32 5.74 2.25
CA LEU A 52 1.13 5.24 1.55
C LEU A 52 0.55 6.30 0.62
N ALA A 53 0.38 7.52 1.12
CA ALA A 53 -0.14 8.63 0.32
C ALA A 53 0.74 8.89 -0.92
N GLU A 54 2.06 8.91 -0.77
CA GLU A 54 2.97 9.17 -1.88
C GLU A 54 2.94 8.09 -2.97
N VAL A 55 2.81 6.81 -2.59
CA VAL A 55 2.64 5.73 -3.58
C VAL A 55 1.34 5.87 -4.36
N LEU A 56 0.29 6.37 -3.72
CA LEU A 56 -1.00 6.61 -4.39
C LEU A 56 -0.96 7.87 -5.26
N ILE A 57 -0.29 8.94 -4.81
CA ILE A 57 -0.25 10.23 -5.50
C ILE A 57 0.76 10.24 -6.66
N TYR A 58 1.98 9.73 -6.44
CA TYR A 58 3.08 9.88 -7.40
C TYR A 58 3.38 8.57 -8.14
N ASP A 59 3.82 8.72 -9.38
CA ASP A 59 4.37 7.61 -10.15
C ASP A 59 5.89 7.43 -9.92
N LYS A 60 6.50 6.51 -10.67
CA LYS A 60 7.93 6.22 -10.58
C LYS A 60 8.85 7.38 -11.00
N ASP A 61 8.33 8.31 -11.79
CA ASP A 61 9.05 9.46 -12.29
C ASP A 61 8.86 10.70 -11.39
N GLY A 62 8.05 10.53 -10.29
CA GLY A 62 7.74 11.57 -9.32
C GLY A 62 6.63 12.51 -9.77
N GLU A 63 5.98 12.22 -10.89
CA GLU A 63 4.85 12.97 -11.40
C GLU A 63 3.55 12.56 -10.72
N THR A 64 2.65 13.53 -10.52
CA THR A 64 1.33 13.24 -9.96
C THR A 64 0.54 12.36 -10.93
N ARG A 65 0.02 11.23 -10.43
CA ARG A 65 -0.79 10.33 -11.25
C ARG A 65 -2.04 11.04 -11.73
N PHE A 66 -2.36 10.87 -13.01
CA PHE A 66 -3.54 11.50 -13.62
C PHE A 66 -4.86 11.07 -12.97
N THR A 67 -4.93 9.85 -12.45
CA THR A 67 -6.13 9.26 -11.86
C THR A 67 -6.24 9.46 -10.35
N GLU A 68 -5.22 10.04 -9.69
CA GLU A 68 -5.29 10.28 -8.26
C GLU A 68 -6.23 11.44 -7.92
N SER A 69 -6.90 11.36 -6.80
CA SER A 69 -7.85 12.35 -6.35
C SER A 69 -7.54 12.94 -4.97
N ILE A 70 -6.52 12.42 -4.26
CA ILE A 70 -6.09 12.91 -2.95
C ILE A 70 -5.75 14.39 -3.01
N THR A 71 -4.89 14.82 -3.96
CA THR A 71 -4.43 16.21 -4.04
C THR A 71 -5.55 17.20 -4.39
N ASN A 72 -6.62 16.72 -5.00
CA ASN A 72 -7.80 17.51 -5.32
C ASN A 72 -8.82 17.57 -4.17
N SER A 73 -8.68 16.73 -3.15
CA SER A 73 -9.60 16.69 -2.00
C SER A 73 -9.59 17.99 -1.18
N ASN A 74 -10.69 18.30 -0.53
CA ASN A 74 -10.78 19.44 0.39
C ASN A 74 -9.88 19.24 1.62
N GLU A 75 -9.73 18.00 2.04
CA GLU A 75 -8.92 17.56 3.17
C GLU A 75 -7.44 17.83 2.90
N TYR A 76 -6.93 17.42 1.74
CA TYR A 76 -5.55 17.70 1.33
C TYR A 76 -5.30 19.22 1.23
N LYS A 77 -6.19 19.97 0.60
CA LYS A 77 -6.08 21.43 0.48
C LYS A 77 -6.08 22.13 1.85
N ARG A 78 -6.77 21.57 2.84
CA ARG A 78 -6.88 22.12 4.19
C ARG A 78 -5.71 21.72 5.08
N TYR A 79 -5.27 20.47 5.00
CA TYR A 79 -4.34 19.86 5.97
C TYR A 79 -2.95 19.59 5.40
N GLY A 80 -2.77 19.57 4.07
CA GLY A 80 -1.49 19.35 3.40
C GLY A 80 -0.86 18.03 3.82
N THR A 81 0.33 18.09 4.40
CA THR A 81 1.10 16.92 4.82
C THR A 81 0.66 16.31 6.15
N LYS A 82 -0.42 16.80 6.77
CA LYS A 82 -1.00 16.22 7.98
C LYS A 82 -1.93 15.05 7.61
N TYR A 83 -1.34 14.00 7.10
CA TYR A 83 -2.03 12.82 6.51
C TYR A 83 -2.96 12.12 7.50
N SER A 84 -2.64 12.09 8.80
CA SER A 84 -3.48 11.51 9.85
C SER A 84 -4.86 12.18 9.97
N LYS A 85 -4.99 13.43 9.53
CA LYS A 85 -6.26 14.17 9.54
C LYS A 85 -7.25 13.73 8.47
N TYR A 86 -6.80 12.96 7.48
CA TYR A 86 -7.62 12.49 6.37
C TYR A 86 -7.21 11.09 5.88
N TRP A 87 -6.84 10.23 6.81
CA TRP A 87 -6.48 8.84 6.51
C TRP A 87 -7.58 8.09 5.74
N GLU A 88 -8.85 8.43 5.97
CA GLU A 88 -9.99 7.86 5.24
C GLU A 88 -9.94 8.21 3.74
N VAL A 89 -9.49 9.42 3.39
CA VAL A 89 -9.31 9.82 2.00
C VAL A 89 -8.21 8.98 1.35
N ILE A 90 -7.11 8.74 2.06
CA ILE A 90 -6.00 7.90 1.59
C ILE A 90 -6.46 6.44 1.43
N ALA A 91 -7.23 5.92 2.39
CA ALA A 91 -7.80 4.58 2.31
C ALA A 91 -8.79 4.44 1.15
N GLY A 92 -9.64 5.45 0.94
CA GLY A 92 -10.59 5.52 -0.18
C GLY A 92 -9.89 5.50 -1.53
N GLU A 93 -8.80 6.25 -1.68
CA GLU A 93 -7.99 6.23 -2.91
C GLU A 93 -7.45 4.82 -3.22
N LEU A 94 -6.94 4.11 -2.21
CA LEU A 94 -6.52 2.72 -2.38
C LEU A 94 -7.67 1.83 -2.85
N GLN A 95 -8.87 2.03 -2.30
CA GLN A 95 -10.07 1.28 -2.69
C GLN A 95 -10.49 1.57 -4.12
N GLU A 96 -10.34 2.80 -4.60
CA GLU A 96 -10.61 3.19 -5.99
C GLU A 96 -9.61 2.55 -6.96
N PHE A 97 -8.30 2.60 -6.65
CA PHE A 97 -7.29 1.92 -7.46
C PHE A 97 -7.51 0.42 -7.53
N GLY A 98 -7.93 -0.21 -6.42
CA GLY A 98 -8.32 -1.61 -6.40
C GLY A 98 -9.53 -1.88 -7.29
N GLY A 99 -10.56 -1.05 -7.22
CA GLY A 99 -11.77 -1.15 -8.05
C GLY A 99 -11.50 -1.07 -9.55
N ASN A 100 -10.54 -0.24 -9.96
CA ASN A 100 -10.13 -0.12 -11.36
C ASN A 100 -9.39 -1.37 -11.88
N SER A 101 -8.87 -2.21 -10.99
CA SER A 101 -8.23 -3.49 -11.34
C SER A 101 -9.23 -4.60 -11.64
N PHE A 102 -10.43 -4.50 -11.08
CA PHE A 102 -11.51 -5.47 -11.28
C PHE A 102 -12.41 -4.99 -12.44
N VAL A 103 -12.64 -5.86 -13.41
CA VAL A 103 -13.53 -5.64 -14.58
C VAL A 103 -15.00 -5.37 -14.19
N ASN A 104 -15.31 -5.28 -12.91
CA ASN A 104 -16.63 -5.02 -12.36
C ASN A 104 -16.82 -3.55 -11.94
N LEU A 105 -16.68 -2.65 -12.88
CA LEU A 105 -16.95 -1.19 -12.77
C LEU A 105 -18.40 -0.82 -12.37
N PHE A 106 -19.22 -1.81 -11.98
CA PHE A 106 -20.65 -1.62 -11.75
C PHE A 106 -21.07 -1.49 -10.28
N ARG A 107 -20.13 -1.58 -9.31
CA ARG A 107 -20.55 -1.60 -7.89
C ARG A 107 -20.68 -0.25 -7.22
N GLY A 108 -20.19 0.83 -7.80
CA GLY A 108 -20.36 2.20 -7.24
C GLY A 108 -19.78 2.46 -5.84
N ASN A 109 -19.21 1.43 -5.20
CA ASN A 109 -18.57 1.48 -3.90
C ASN A 109 -17.15 0.93 -4.04
N GLY A 110 -16.18 1.53 -3.34
CA GLY A 110 -14.79 1.07 -3.33
C GLY A 110 -14.65 -0.40 -2.91
N VAL A 111 -13.63 -1.07 -3.44
CA VAL A 111 -13.35 -2.48 -3.17
C VAL A 111 -12.69 -2.64 -1.80
N LYS A 112 -13.06 -3.68 -1.04
CA LYS A 112 -12.45 -3.96 0.26
C LYS A 112 -10.98 -4.33 0.13
N TYR A 113 -10.17 -3.98 1.12
CA TYR A 113 -8.74 -4.24 1.12
C TYR A 113 -8.40 -5.74 0.97
N ASP A 114 -9.20 -6.61 1.58
CA ASP A 114 -9.04 -8.06 1.42
C ASP A 114 -9.20 -8.52 -0.04
N GLU A 115 -10.10 -7.92 -0.79
CA GLU A 115 -10.28 -8.18 -2.22
C GLU A 115 -9.09 -7.64 -3.03
N ILE A 116 -8.61 -6.43 -2.71
CA ILE A 116 -7.46 -5.80 -3.36
C ILE A 116 -6.21 -6.67 -3.16
N LEU A 117 -5.94 -7.06 -1.92
CA LEU A 117 -4.79 -7.90 -1.59
C LEU A 117 -4.89 -9.28 -2.24
N SER A 118 -6.09 -9.88 -2.27
CA SER A 118 -6.34 -11.15 -2.95
C SER A 118 -6.06 -11.05 -4.46
N ASP A 119 -6.50 -9.98 -5.13
CA ASP A 119 -6.20 -9.74 -6.55
C ASP A 119 -4.68 -9.59 -6.79
N VAL A 120 -3.99 -8.86 -5.90
CA VAL A 120 -2.52 -8.73 -5.96
C VAL A 120 -1.86 -10.11 -5.85
N LEU A 121 -2.23 -10.92 -4.87
CA LEU A 121 -1.66 -12.26 -4.66
C LEU A 121 -1.93 -13.20 -5.85
N ASP A 122 -3.16 -13.20 -6.37
CA ASP A 122 -3.54 -14.01 -7.53
C ASP A 122 -2.71 -13.61 -8.77
N LYS A 123 -2.52 -12.30 -9.03
CA LYS A 123 -1.75 -11.79 -10.17
C LYS A 123 -0.26 -12.12 -10.10
N ILE A 124 0.34 -12.08 -8.90
CA ILE A 124 1.75 -12.48 -8.71
C ILE A 124 1.90 -13.99 -8.45
N LYS A 125 0.83 -14.76 -8.62
CA LYS A 125 0.78 -16.23 -8.52
C LYS A 125 1.26 -16.77 -7.18
N VAL A 126 0.83 -16.13 -6.09
CA VAL A 126 1.05 -16.63 -4.73
C VAL A 126 -0.03 -17.64 -4.37
N SER A 127 0.38 -18.79 -3.84
CA SER A 127 -0.55 -19.74 -3.25
C SER A 127 -0.87 -19.34 -1.82
N TYR A 128 -2.14 -19.07 -1.52
CA TYR A 128 -2.60 -18.68 -0.19
C TYR A 128 -4.03 -19.21 0.06
N ASN A 129 -4.44 -19.27 1.31
CA ASN A 129 -5.82 -19.61 1.66
C ASN A 129 -6.70 -18.35 1.60
N LYS A 130 -7.67 -18.33 0.69
CA LYS A 130 -8.59 -17.19 0.48
C LYS A 130 -9.40 -16.82 1.72
N SER A 131 -9.66 -17.78 2.61
CA SER A 131 -10.39 -17.57 3.88
C SER A 131 -9.48 -17.23 5.07
N SER A 132 -8.17 -17.10 4.86
CA SER A 132 -7.25 -16.77 5.95
C SER A 132 -7.42 -15.33 6.41
N HIS A 133 -6.99 -15.06 7.65
CA HIS A 133 -6.94 -13.70 8.19
C HIS A 133 -6.06 -12.79 7.33
N ILE A 134 -6.40 -11.52 7.26
CA ILE A 134 -5.70 -10.52 6.42
C ILE A 134 -4.18 -10.51 6.64
N ILE A 135 -3.73 -10.62 7.89
CA ILE A 135 -2.30 -10.66 8.24
C ILE A 135 -1.58 -11.83 7.55
N ASN A 136 -2.20 -13.00 7.45
CA ASN A 136 -1.60 -14.15 6.79
C ASN A 136 -1.46 -13.94 5.27
N LYS A 137 -2.41 -13.23 4.66
CA LYS A 137 -2.34 -12.84 3.25
C LYS A 137 -1.24 -11.80 3.03
N GLU A 138 -1.14 -10.81 3.93
CA GLU A 138 -0.03 -9.83 3.92
C GLU A 138 1.32 -10.53 4.09
N ASP A 139 1.44 -11.48 5.00
CA ASP A 139 2.66 -12.25 5.20
C ASP A 139 3.03 -13.06 3.94
N ALA A 140 2.04 -13.63 3.24
CA ALA A 140 2.28 -14.32 1.96
C ALA A 140 2.80 -13.37 0.86
N LEU A 141 2.30 -12.13 0.81
CA LEU A 141 2.82 -11.09 -0.08
C LEU A 141 4.28 -10.75 0.25
N ILE A 142 4.58 -10.50 1.51
CA ILE A 142 5.92 -10.17 2.00
C ILE A 142 6.90 -11.30 1.72
N GLU A 143 6.49 -12.55 1.99
CA GLU A 143 7.28 -13.76 1.72
C GLU A 143 7.63 -13.89 0.23
N LYS A 144 6.65 -13.69 -0.65
CA LYS A 144 6.86 -13.76 -2.10
C LYS A 144 7.89 -12.73 -2.57
N ILE A 145 7.73 -11.48 -2.15
CA ILE A 145 8.66 -10.41 -2.54
C ILE A 145 10.06 -10.67 -1.99
N PHE A 146 10.16 -11.12 -0.72
CA PHE A 146 11.44 -11.46 -0.11
C PHE A 146 12.13 -12.62 -0.84
N SER A 147 11.35 -13.64 -1.24
CA SER A 147 11.86 -14.75 -2.06
C SER A 147 12.44 -14.27 -3.39
N ASP A 148 11.75 -13.35 -4.05
CA ASP A 148 12.22 -12.78 -5.32
C ASP A 148 13.48 -11.92 -5.11
N MET A 149 13.55 -11.16 -4.02
CA MET A 149 14.78 -10.42 -3.64
C MET A 149 15.99 -11.35 -3.45
N LEU A 150 15.80 -12.51 -2.81
CA LEU A 150 16.88 -13.46 -2.56
C LEU A 150 17.42 -14.12 -3.83
N LYS A 151 16.60 -14.30 -4.86
CA LYS A 151 17.04 -14.98 -6.11
C LYS A 151 18.23 -14.29 -6.74
N ASP A 152 18.17 -12.96 -6.74
CA ASP A 152 19.16 -12.13 -7.41
C ASP A 152 20.21 -11.56 -6.43
N MET A 153 20.10 -11.89 -5.13
CA MET A 153 20.99 -11.37 -4.09
C MET A 153 22.34 -12.11 -4.10
N PRO A 154 23.48 -11.39 -4.21
CA PRO A 154 24.81 -11.99 -4.07
C PRO A 154 24.99 -12.68 -2.73
N GLU A 155 25.82 -13.73 -2.69
CA GLU A 155 26.07 -14.50 -1.46
C GLU A 155 26.61 -13.65 -0.32
N SER A 156 27.52 -12.71 -0.60
CA SER A 156 28.02 -11.76 0.40
C SER A 156 26.88 -10.94 1.05
N LYS A 157 25.88 -10.55 0.29
CA LYS A 157 24.72 -9.81 0.80
C LYS A 157 23.75 -10.72 1.57
N ARG A 158 23.61 -11.99 1.17
CA ARG A 158 22.87 -12.98 1.97
C ARG A 158 23.53 -13.22 3.33
N MET A 159 24.86 -13.27 3.37
CA MET A 159 25.63 -13.38 4.64
C MET A 159 25.36 -12.18 5.56
N GLU A 160 25.46 -10.97 5.02
CA GLU A 160 25.15 -9.74 5.78
C GLU A 160 23.70 -9.79 6.30
N LEU A 161 22.74 -10.13 5.45
CA LEU A 161 21.32 -10.23 5.81
C LEU A 161 21.09 -11.20 6.97
N VAL A 162 21.65 -12.42 6.87
CA VAL A 162 21.53 -13.45 7.91
C VAL A 162 22.12 -12.96 9.22
N LYS A 163 23.31 -12.33 9.18
CA LYS A 163 23.99 -11.80 10.35
C LYS A 163 23.22 -10.64 10.99
N ASP A 164 22.80 -9.66 10.19
CA ASP A 164 22.18 -8.42 10.70
C ASP A 164 20.77 -8.65 11.25
N MET A 165 20.08 -9.65 10.72
CA MET A 165 18.76 -10.08 11.22
C MET A 165 18.84 -11.18 12.29
N ASP A 166 20.04 -11.62 12.67
CA ASP A 166 20.27 -12.76 13.58
C ASP A 166 19.45 -14.01 13.19
N LEU A 167 19.37 -14.29 11.88
CA LEU A 167 18.60 -15.44 11.40
C LEU A 167 19.32 -16.75 11.76
N LYS A 168 18.60 -17.66 12.38
CA LYS A 168 19.09 -19.01 12.69
C LYS A 168 18.92 -19.90 11.45
N VAL A 169 19.95 -19.99 10.64
CA VAL A 169 19.96 -20.76 9.39
C VAL A 169 21.01 -21.86 9.41
N THR A 170 20.73 -22.96 8.72
CA THR A 170 21.69 -24.09 8.56
C THR A 170 22.64 -23.91 7.38
N GLY A 171 22.48 -22.82 6.61
CA GLY A 171 23.29 -22.48 5.44
C GLY A 171 22.83 -21.20 4.77
N LEU A 172 23.57 -20.75 3.74
CA LEU A 172 23.30 -19.50 3.02
C LEU A 172 22.49 -19.69 1.73
N GLY A 173 22.01 -20.89 1.49
CA GLY A 173 21.13 -21.16 0.35
C GLY A 173 19.76 -20.48 0.54
N ASN A 174 19.14 -20.03 -0.58
CA ASN A 174 17.86 -19.33 -0.55
C ASN A 174 16.79 -20.11 0.23
N GLN A 175 16.76 -21.42 0.14
CA GLN A 175 15.79 -22.26 0.83
C GLN A 175 15.93 -22.19 2.36
N ALA A 176 17.16 -22.23 2.87
CA ALA A 176 17.43 -22.16 4.31
C ALA A 176 17.06 -20.78 4.87
N ILE A 177 17.40 -19.72 4.15
CA ILE A 177 17.05 -18.34 4.52
C ILE A 177 15.51 -18.18 4.47
N MET A 178 14.84 -18.64 3.44
CA MET A 178 13.38 -18.55 3.32
C MET A 178 12.65 -19.30 4.44
N ALA A 179 13.16 -20.47 4.85
CA ALA A 179 12.59 -21.19 6.00
C ALA A 179 12.66 -20.37 7.29
N ALA A 180 13.78 -19.67 7.53
CA ALA A 180 13.93 -18.77 8.68
C ALA A 180 13.00 -17.53 8.58
N ILE A 181 12.87 -16.95 7.40
CA ILE A 181 11.93 -15.83 7.14
C ILE A 181 10.50 -16.24 7.41
N GLN A 182 10.06 -17.38 6.88
CA GLN A 182 8.70 -17.93 7.13
C GLN A 182 8.46 -18.19 8.62
N ALA A 183 9.43 -18.75 9.32
CA ALA A 183 9.33 -18.95 10.76
C ALA A 183 9.23 -17.63 11.50
N GLY A 184 10.00 -16.62 11.11
CA GLY A 184 9.97 -15.27 11.70
C GLY A 184 8.64 -14.54 11.47
N LEU A 185 8.07 -14.62 10.26
CA LEU A 185 6.75 -14.04 9.95
C LEU A 185 5.66 -14.67 10.81
N ARG A 186 5.65 -16.02 10.92
CA ARG A 186 4.67 -16.77 11.74
C ARG A 186 4.82 -16.50 13.23
N ALA A 187 6.05 -16.35 13.72
CA ALA A 187 6.29 -16.07 15.13
C ALA A 187 5.84 -14.67 15.54
N GLY A 188 5.74 -13.74 14.57
CA GLY A 188 5.40 -12.35 14.85
C GLY A 188 6.55 -11.59 15.54
N GLY A 189 6.19 -10.57 16.33
CA GLY A 189 7.15 -9.77 17.11
C GLY A 189 8.11 -8.97 16.24
N PHE A 190 9.31 -8.70 16.80
CA PHE A 190 10.29 -7.81 16.15
C PHE A 190 10.80 -8.36 14.81
N LEU A 191 11.06 -9.64 14.70
CA LEU A 191 11.57 -10.23 13.46
C LEU A 191 10.55 -10.11 12.30
N SER A 192 9.27 -10.39 12.56
CA SER A 192 8.20 -10.20 11.57
C SER A 192 8.09 -8.74 11.12
N TYR A 193 8.14 -7.81 12.07
CA TYR A 193 8.18 -6.38 11.79
C TYR A 193 9.40 -6.00 10.93
N GLN A 194 10.61 -6.45 11.33
CA GLN A 194 11.85 -6.17 10.60
C GLN A 194 11.82 -6.69 9.16
N ILE A 195 11.39 -7.93 8.94
CA ILE A 195 11.23 -8.52 7.60
C ILE A 195 10.32 -7.64 6.74
N THR A 196 9.17 -7.25 7.29
CA THR A 196 8.19 -6.46 6.55
C THR A 196 8.71 -5.07 6.20
N VAL A 197 9.43 -4.41 7.12
CA VAL A 197 10.06 -3.11 6.86
C VAL A 197 11.14 -3.20 5.79
N ILE A 198 11.95 -4.27 5.78
CA ILE A 198 12.96 -4.50 4.74
C ILE A 198 12.30 -4.58 3.37
N VAL A 199 11.25 -5.38 3.21
CA VAL A 199 10.52 -5.52 1.95
C VAL A 199 9.86 -4.20 1.54
N ALA A 200 9.20 -3.53 2.47
CA ALA A 200 8.53 -2.26 2.19
C ALA A 200 9.52 -1.16 1.78
N ASN A 201 10.69 -1.08 2.45
CA ASN A 201 11.73 -0.14 2.08
C ASN A 201 12.35 -0.45 0.71
N TYR A 202 12.50 -1.73 0.37
CA TYR A 202 12.93 -2.18 -0.94
C TYR A 202 11.95 -1.72 -2.03
N ILE A 203 10.65 -1.98 -1.87
CA ILE A 203 9.60 -1.55 -2.80
C ILE A 203 9.54 -0.03 -2.93
N ALA A 204 9.61 0.70 -1.81
CA ALA A 204 9.60 2.16 -1.83
C ALA A 204 10.78 2.75 -2.63
N ARG A 205 11.98 2.17 -2.48
CA ARG A 205 13.15 2.60 -3.27
C ARG A 205 12.99 2.36 -4.75
N LEU A 206 12.37 1.23 -5.12
CA LEU A 206 12.12 0.92 -6.53
C LEU A 206 11.15 1.90 -7.19
N LEU A 207 10.15 2.37 -6.44
CA LEU A 207 9.05 3.17 -7.00
C LEU A 207 9.23 4.66 -6.79
N LEU A 208 9.76 5.07 -5.63
CA LEU A 208 9.89 6.47 -5.26
C LEU A 208 11.34 6.96 -5.37
N GLY A 209 12.27 6.09 -5.80
CA GLY A 209 13.70 6.39 -5.83
C GLY A 209 14.33 6.62 -4.45
N ARG A 210 13.57 6.52 -3.37
CA ARG A 210 13.98 6.72 -1.98
C ARG A 210 13.33 5.71 -1.05
N GLY A 211 14.00 5.40 0.06
CA GLY A 211 13.43 4.51 1.07
C GLY A 211 12.26 5.13 1.83
N LEU A 212 11.59 4.30 2.62
CA LEU A 212 10.51 4.75 3.50
C LEU A 212 10.99 5.79 4.51
N THR A 213 10.16 6.79 4.73
CA THR A 213 10.31 7.73 5.86
C THR A 213 9.68 7.07 7.10
N LEU A 214 10.30 6.01 7.60
CA LEU A 214 9.89 5.43 8.88
C LEU A 214 10.79 5.99 9.96
N ALA A 215 10.19 6.47 11.04
CA ALA A 215 10.91 6.95 12.22
C ALA A 215 11.97 5.91 12.62
N THR A 216 13.20 6.35 12.58
CA THR A 216 14.41 5.53 12.67
C THR A 216 14.51 4.86 14.03
N ASN A 217 14.14 3.60 14.07
CA ASN A 217 14.58 2.74 15.16
C ASN A 217 16.02 2.26 14.84
N ALA A 218 16.98 2.54 15.72
CA ALA A 218 18.39 2.18 15.53
C ALA A 218 18.63 0.67 15.26
N ALA A 219 17.73 -0.19 15.76
CA ALA A 219 17.76 -1.62 15.47
C ALA A 219 17.32 -1.97 14.04
N LEU A 220 16.47 -1.15 13.43
CA LEU A 220 16.07 -1.28 12.02
C LEU A 220 17.18 -0.81 11.08
N THR A 221 17.97 0.19 11.47
CA THR A 221 19.03 0.73 10.61
C THR A 221 20.10 -0.30 10.31
N ARG A 222 20.37 -1.26 11.18
CA ARG A 222 21.33 -2.35 10.93
C ARG A 222 20.87 -3.28 9.79
N GLY A 223 19.61 -3.73 9.81
CA GLY A 223 19.06 -4.57 8.73
C GLY A 223 18.81 -3.78 7.44
N LEU A 224 18.55 -2.47 7.52
CA LEU A 224 18.34 -1.61 6.37
C LEU A 224 19.67 -1.22 5.68
N SER A 225 20.82 -1.26 6.38
CA SER A 225 22.12 -0.92 5.79
C SER A 225 22.50 -1.83 4.61
N ILE A 226 22.04 -3.07 4.62
CA ILE A 226 22.23 -4.04 3.53
C ILE A 226 21.53 -3.59 2.25
N LEU A 227 20.38 -2.92 2.43
CA LEU A 227 19.55 -2.43 1.32
C LEU A 227 19.93 -1.00 0.90
N ILE A 228 20.80 -0.32 1.68
CA ILE A 228 21.24 1.05 1.42
C ILE A 228 22.37 1.08 0.37
N GLY A 229 23.09 -0.03 0.15
CA GLY A 229 24.08 -0.14 -0.92
C GLY A 229 23.49 0.14 -2.30
N PRO A 230 24.32 0.44 -3.32
CA PRO A 230 23.82 0.65 -4.67
C PRO A 230 23.02 -0.59 -5.09
N ILE A 231 21.70 -0.44 -5.17
CA ILE A 231 20.77 -1.46 -5.64
C ILE A 231 20.95 -1.57 -7.16
N GLY A 232 22.14 -1.96 -7.59
CA GLY A 232 22.41 -2.32 -8.98
C GLY A 232 22.15 -3.81 -9.23
N TRP A 233 21.80 -4.57 -8.17
CA TRP A 233 21.48 -5.97 -8.29
C TRP A 233 19.96 -6.13 -8.31
N ALA A 234 19.52 -6.36 -9.50
CA ALA A 234 18.35 -7.11 -9.89
C ALA A 234 16.97 -6.74 -9.37
N VAL A 235 16.36 -6.03 -10.19
CA VAL A 235 14.96 -5.68 -10.14
C VAL A 235 14.15 -6.46 -11.19
N THR A 236 14.77 -7.38 -11.92
CA THR A 236 14.16 -8.00 -13.11
C THR A 236 12.90 -8.81 -12.81
N GLY A 237 12.88 -9.60 -11.73
CA GLY A 237 11.76 -10.49 -11.45
C GLY A 237 10.50 -9.76 -10.97
N ILE A 238 10.64 -8.78 -10.09
CA ILE A 238 9.50 -8.01 -9.57
C ILE A 238 8.97 -7.04 -10.64
N TRP A 239 9.86 -6.38 -11.40
CA TRP A 239 9.45 -5.52 -12.52
C TRP A 239 8.68 -6.26 -13.58
N THR A 240 9.08 -7.49 -13.90
CA THR A 240 8.33 -8.32 -14.85
C THR A 240 6.91 -8.60 -14.33
N ALA A 241 6.75 -8.83 -13.03
CA ALA A 241 5.42 -8.98 -12.44
C ALA A 241 4.59 -7.69 -12.50
N PHE A 242 5.21 -6.52 -12.26
CA PHE A 242 4.56 -5.21 -12.39
C PHE A 242 4.13 -4.92 -13.84
N ASP A 243 4.99 -5.24 -14.82
CA ASP A 243 4.72 -4.94 -16.22
C ASP A 243 3.66 -5.87 -16.82
N ILE A 244 3.66 -7.15 -16.45
CA ILE A 244 2.68 -8.14 -16.92
C ILE A 244 1.29 -7.91 -16.29
N ALA A 245 1.24 -7.47 -15.04
CA ALA A 245 -0.01 -7.38 -14.28
C ALA A 245 -0.83 -6.10 -14.55
N GLY A 246 -0.31 -5.16 -15.34
CA GLY A 246 -1.01 -3.96 -15.79
C GLY A 246 -0.89 -2.72 -14.88
N PRO A 247 -1.40 -1.55 -15.34
CA PRO A 247 -1.16 -0.26 -14.69
C PRO A 247 -1.62 -0.17 -13.23
N ALA A 248 -2.74 -0.78 -12.89
CA ALA A 248 -3.27 -0.73 -11.52
C ALA A 248 -2.36 -1.48 -10.53
N MET A 249 -1.70 -2.56 -10.95
CA MET A 249 -0.76 -3.30 -10.10
C MET A 249 0.47 -2.48 -9.71
N ARG A 250 0.85 -1.51 -10.54
CA ARG A 250 1.93 -0.57 -10.21
C ARG A 250 1.60 0.34 -9.03
N VAL A 251 0.34 0.39 -8.62
CA VAL A 251 -0.16 1.13 -7.46
C VAL A 251 -0.56 0.18 -6.34
N THR A 252 -1.41 -0.81 -6.63
CA THR A 252 -2.02 -1.66 -5.60
C THR A 252 -1.02 -2.57 -4.90
N LEU A 253 -0.05 -3.17 -5.62
CA LEU A 253 0.95 -4.03 -5.00
C LEU A 253 1.83 -3.26 -4.00
N PRO A 254 2.46 -2.11 -4.38
CA PRO A 254 3.22 -1.31 -3.43
C PRO A 254 2.38 -0.81 -2.26
N ALA A 255 1.16 -0.36 -2.52
CA ALA A 255 0.26 0.09 -1.48
C ALA A 255 -0.06 -1.03 -0.49
N CYS A 256 -0.34 -2.27 -0.96
CA CYS A 256 -0.54 -3.44 -0.09
C CYS A 256 0.70 -3.74 0.77
N VAL A 257 1.90 -3.64 0.21
CA VAL A 257 3.15 -3.83 0.97
C VAL A 257 3.31 -2.77 2.06
N ILE A 258 2.99 -1.51 1.75
CA ILE A 258 3.07 -0.44 2.74
C ILE A 258 1.98 -0.59 3.81
N VAL A 259 0.75 -0.97 3.45
CA VAL A 259 -0.32 -1.27 4.41
C VAL A 259 0.09 -2.39 5.35
N ALA A 260 0.67 -3.49 4.84
CA ALA A 260 1.21 -4.57 5.64
C ALA A 260 2.30 -4.07 6.62
N CYS A 261 3.21 -3.21 6.13
CA CYS A 261 4.26 -2.60 6.95
C CYS A 261 3.68 -1.71 8.05
N LEU A 262 2.70 -0.86 7.74
CA LEU A 262 2.04 0.00 8.72
C LEU A 262 1.31 -0.84 9.78
N ARG A 263 0.59 -1.88 9.38
CA ARG A 263 -0.09 -2.80 10.32
C ARG A 263 0.91 -3.46 11.27
N LYS A 264 2.00 -4.03 10.75
CA LYS A 264 3.05 -4.64 11.59
C LYS A 264 3.68 -3.62 12.52
N THR A 265 3.86 -2.37 12.08
CA THR A 265 4.37 -1.27 12.91
C THR A 265 3.45 -0.98 14.08
N ILE A 266 2.14 -0.83 13.84
CA ILE A 266 1.16 -0.57 14.91
C ILE A 266 1.07 -1.75 15.88
N ILE A 267 1.01 -2.99 15.36
CA ILE A 267 1.00 -4.20 16.21
C ILE A 267 2.25 -4.25 17.09
N TYR A 268 3.43 -3.99 16.51
CA TYR A 268 4.69 -4.02 17.25
C TYR A 268 4.73 -2.92 18.32
N GLN A 269 4.31 -1.70 18.01
CA GLN A 269 4.23 -0.60 18.97
C GLN A 269 3.29 -0.91 20.14
N LYS A 270 2.12 -1.52 19.86
CA LYS A 270 1.15 -1.91 20.89
C LYS A 270 1.63 -3.06 21.79
N SER A 271 2.54 -3.89 21.31
CA SER A 271 3.08 -5.00 22.10
C SER A 271 4.03 -4.57 23.24
N GLY A 272 4.30 -3.26 23.38
CA GLY A 272 5.12 -2.72 24.47
C GLY A 272 6.62 -2.97 24.34
N PHE A 273 7.08 -3.53 23.23
CA PHE A 273 8.50 -3.66 22.94
C PHE A 273 9.11 -2.28 22.62
N THR A 274 9.42 -1.52 23.67
CA THR A 274 10.29 -0.35 23.52
C THR A 274 11.69 -0.88 23.25
N VAL A 275 12.19 -0.66 22.05
CA VAL A 275 13.59 -0.94 21.73
C VAL A 275 14.44 0.00 22.55
N ARG A 276 15.14 -0.55 23.54
CA ARG A 276 16.21 0.13 24.27
C ARG A 276 17.46 0.29 23.42
#